data_200cac2fac9ea3d852787070e72b95da
#
_entry.id   200cac2fac9ea3d852787070e72b95da
#
_cell.length_a   1.000
_cell.length_b   1.000
_cell.length_c   1.000
_cell.angle_alpha   90.00
_cell.angle_beta   90.00
_cell.angle_gamma   90.00
#
_symmetry.space_group_name_H-M   'P 1'
#
loop_
_entity.id
_entity.type
_entity.pdbx_description
1 polymer ?
#
loop_
_entity_poly.entity_id
_entity_poly.type
_entity_poly.pdbx_seq_one_letter_code
_entity_poly.pdbx_strand_id
1 'polypeptide(L)'
;MASIKKLDVRKFKITVSNGYRPDGRKISRAKTISVPQSVGSRGIPQYVVHEAEEFEKQVKSGYCEDGEMTFQEYAARWLERQTKYAPSTLGFYRRSLEAVYPMIGSIKLNHLRPIALENMLVELRKRTYHGKLIQEATVQKYLTVASAVLS
;
A
#
# COMPACT_ATOMS: atom_id res chain seq x y z
N MET A 1 -3.37 -16.66 -13.41
CA MET A 1 -4.37 -17.56 -12.79
C MET A 1 -4.02 -17.85 -11.35
N ALA A 2 -4.99 -17.90 -10.49
CA ALA A 2 -4.81 -18.33 -9.11
C ALA A 2 -4.61 -19.84 -9.03
N SER A 3 -3.63 -20.29 -8.25
CA SER A 3 -3.44 -21.70 -7.93
C SER A 3 -4.06 -22.01 -6.57
N ILE A 4 -4.88 -23.03 -6.50
CA ILE A 4 -5.60 -23.44 -5.29
C ILE A 4 -5.03 -24.77 -4.81
N LYS A 5 -4.53 -24.80 -3.56
CA LYS A 5 -4.06 -26.02 -2.90
C LYS A 5 -4.92 -26.30 -1.69
N LYS A 6 -5.52 -27.50 -1.63
CA LYS A 6 -6.25 -27.96 -0.45
C LYS A 6 -5.26 -28.32 0.65
N LEU A 7 -5.45 -27.75 1.84
CA LEU A 7 -4.65 -28.04 3.04
C LEU A 7 -5.42 -28.97 3.98
N ASP A 8 -6.72 -28.76 4.12
CA ASP A 8 -7.61 -29.52 4.98
C ASP A 8 -9.03 -29.53 4.37
N VAL A 9 -9.98 -30.21 4.99
CA VAL A 9 -11.37 -30.35 4.49
C VAL A 9 -11.98 -28.98 4.17
N ARG A 10 -11.69 -27.96 4.98
CA ARG A 10 -12.21 -26.60 4.82
C ARG A 10 -11.13 -25.52 4.76
N LYS A 11 -9.86 -25.91 4.61
CA LYS A 11 -8.74 -24.96 4.49
C LYS A 11 -8.06 -25.10 3.13
N PHE A 12 -7.92 -23.95 2.47
CA PHE A 12 -7.32 -23.87 1.14
C PHE A 12 -6.28 -22.76 1.10
N LYS A 13 -5.18 -23.01 0.42
CA LYS A 13 -4.16 -22.01 0.12
C LYS A 13 -4.33 -21.55 -1.32
N ILE A 14 -4.56 -20.27 -1.51
CA ILE A 14 -4.66 -19.65 -2.81
C ILE A 14 -3.34 -18.91 -3.08
N THR A 15 -2.72 -19.16 -4.21
CA THR A 15 -1.48 -18.49 -4.64
C THR A 15 -1.70 -17.81 -5.97
N VAL A 16 -1.41 -16.52 -6.04
CA VAL A 16 -1.53 -15.70 -7.25
C VAL A 16 -0.16 -15.19 -7.65
N SER A 17 0.15 -15.31 -8.94
CA SER A 17 1.37 -14.73 -9.52
C SER A 17 1.10 -13.30 -9.99
N ASN A 18 2.03 -12.39 -9.68
CA ASN A 18 1.97 -10.99 -10.10
C ASN A 18 3.25 -10.59 -10.85
N GLY A 19 3.61 -11.38 -11.87
CA GLY A 19 4.77 -11.12 -12.72
C GLY A 19 6.10 -11.62 -12.15
N TYR A 20 7.18 -11.04 -12.65
CA TYR A 20 8.55 -11.41 -12.30
C TYR A 20 9.34 -10.18 -11.87
N ARG A 21 10.30 -10.36 -10.99
CA ARG A 21 11.29 -9.34 -10.63
C ARG A 21 12.32 -9.18 -11.76
N PRO A 22 13.07 -8.08 -11.80
CA PRO A 22 14.18 -7.91 -12.75
C PRO A 22 15.24 -9.03 -12.68
N ASP A 23 15.36 -9.70 -11.51
CA ASP A 23 16.23 -10.85 -11.30
C ASP A 23 15.66 -12.18 -11.83
N GLY A 24 14.51 -12.15 -12.51
CA GLY A 24 13.83 -13.32 -13.06
C GLY A 24 12.99 -14.13 -12.05
N ARG A 25 12.98 -13.76 -10.77
CA ARG A 25 12.19 -14.47 -9.75
C ARG A 25 10.73 -14.11 -9.86
N LYS A 26 9.88 -15.13 -9.78
CA LYS A 26 8.42 -14.97 -9.80
C LYS A 26 7.92 -14.26 -8.54
N ILE A 27 7.17 -13.20 -8.72
CA ILE A 27 6.44 -12.53 -7.63
C ILE A 27 5.13 -13.29 -7.44
N SER A 28 4.92 -13.84 -6.25
CA SER A 28 3.65 -14.49 -5.91
C SER A 28 3.15 -14.05 -4.54
N ARG A 29 1.85 -13.96 -4.41
CA ARG A 29 1.16 -13.73 -3.14
C ARG A 29 0.32 -14.94 -2.81
N ALA A 30 0.30 -15.36 -1.55
CA ALA A 30 -0.49 -16.48 -1.08
C ALA A 30 -1.37 -16.05 0.10
N LYS A 31 -2.60 -16.54 0.10
CA LYS A 31 -3.57 -16.36 1.18
C LYS A 31 -4.13 -17.73 1.56
N THR A 32 -4.25 -18.00 2.85
CA THR A 32 -4.95 -19.19 3.33
C THR A 32 -6.35 -18.80 3.75
N ILE A 33 -7.35 -19.48 3.24
CA ILE A 33 -8.76 -19.28 3.57
C ILE A 33 -9.33 -20.49 4.31
N SER A 34 -10.28 -20.21 5.19
CA SER A 34 -11.11 -21.22 5.85
C SER A 34 -12.55 -21.05 5.42
N VAL A 35 -13.15 -22.10 4.87
CA VAL A 35 -14.56 -22.06 4.45
C VAL A 35 -15.45 -22.11 5.67
N PRO A 36 -16.39 -21.15 5.86
CA PRO A 36 -17.30 -21.13 6.99
C PRO A 36 -18.19 -22.39 7.05
N GLN A 37 -18.61 -22.77 8.23
CA GLN A 37 -19.50 -23.93 8.41
C GLN A 37 -20.89 -23.72 7.81
N SER A 38 -21.30 -22.46 7.64
CA SER A 38 -22.55 -22.10 6.95
C SER A 38 -22.57 -22.52 5.48
N VAL A 39 -21.41 -22.73 4.87
CA VAL A 39 -21.29 -23.24 3.48
C VAL A 39 -21.34 -24.77 3.51
N GLY A 40 -22.38 -25.35 2.92
CA GLY A 40 -22.52 -26.80 2.80
C GLY A 40 -21.42 -27.40 1.92
N SER A 41 -21.17 -28.70 2.08
CA SER A 41 -20.08 -29.42 1.37
C SER A 41 -20.11 -29.23 -0.16
N ARG A 42 -21.29 -29.14 -0.75
CA ARG A 42 -21.47 -28.91 -2.20
C ARG A 42 -21.10 -27.49 -2.63
N GLY A 43 -21.18 -26.50 -1.72
CA GLY A 43 -20.85 -25.10 -2.00
C GLY A 43 -19.37 -24.75 -1.81
N ILE A 44 -18.57 -25.64 -1.19
CA ILE A 44 -17.15 -25.39 -0.91
C ILE A 44 -16.36 -25.06 -2.19
N PRO A 45 -16.48 -25.82 -3.31
CA PRO A 45 -15.70 -25.49 -4.51
C PRO A 45 -16.01 -24.11 -5.07
N GLN A 46 -17.30 -23.74 -5.13
CA GLN A 46 -17.72 -22.42 -5.63
C GLN A 46 -17.24 -21.29 -4.73
N TYR A 47 -17.31 -21.46 -3.41
CA TYR A 47 -16.81 -20.49 -2.44
C TYR A 47 -15.30 -20.27 -2.61
N VAL A 48 -14.53 -21.35 -2.74
CA VAL A 48 -13.07 -21.27 -2.91
C VAL A 48 -12.70 -20.62 -4.23
N VAL A 49 -13.39 -20.91 -5.32
CA VAL A 49 -13.18 -20.28 -6.63
C VAL A 49 -13.48 -18.78 -6.56
N HIS A 50 -14.59 -18.39 -5.94
CA HIS A 50 -14.95 -16.98 -5.78
C HIS A 50 -13.89 -16.23 -4.97
N GLU A 51 -13.45 -16.77 -3.84
CA GLU A 51 -12.37 -16.19 -3.02
C GLU A 51 -11.05 -16.08 -3.79
N ALA A 52 -10.76 -17.07 -4.64
CA ALA A 52 -9.56 -17.06 -5.48
C ALA A 52 -9.62 -15.96 -6.55
N GLU A 53 -10.76 -15.75 -7.18
CA GLU A 53 -10.97 -14.68 -8.16
C GLU A 53 -10.88 -13.30 -7.53
N GLU A 54 -11.49 -13.11 -6.36
CA GLU A 54 -11.41 -11.84 -5.62
C GLU A 54 -9.96 -11.55 -5.18
N PHE A 55 -9.26 -12.56 -4.66
CA PHE A 55 -7.86 -12.41 -4.28
C PHE A 55 -6.96 -12.12 -5.50
N GLU A 56 -7.22 -12.74 -6.65
CA GLU A 56 -6.50 -12.46 -7.88
C GLU A 56 -6.70 -11.03 -8.35
N LYS A 57 -7.94 -10.51 -8.32
CA LYS A 57 -8.23 -9.10 -8.62
C LYS A 57 -7.48 -8.15 -7.68
N GLN A 58 -7.50 -8.45 -6.38
CA GLN A 58 -6.79 -7.67 -5.37
C GLN A 58 -5.29 -7.63 -5.63
N VAL A 59 -4.66 -8.78 -5.88
CA VAL A 59 -3.21 -8.86 -6.15
C VAL A 59 -2.83 -8.12 -7.43
N LYS A 60 -3.63 -8.25 -8.49
CA LYS A 60 -3.39 -7.55 -9.76
C LYS A 60 -3.61 -6.04 -9.67
N SER A 61 -4.52 -5.59 -8.79
CA SER A 61 -4.73 -4.16 -8.54
C SER A 61 -3.68 -3.52 -7.64
N GLY A 62 -2.71 -4.28 -7.15
CA GLY A 62 -1.67 -3.81 -6.23
C GLY A 62 -2.07 -3.86 -4.76
N TYR A 63 -3.12 -4.61 -4.43
CA TYR A 63 -3.54 -4.81 -3.03
C TYR A 63 -2.42 -5.44 -2.19
N CYS A 64 -2.20 -4.91 -0.99
CA CYS A 64 -1.38 -5.51 0.05
C CYS A 64 -2.15 -5.49 1.38
N GLU A 65 -1.76 -6.35 2.32
CA GLU A 65 -2.43 -6.42 3.63
C GLU A 65 -2.41 -5.08 4.38
N ASP A 66 -1.28 -4.36 4.28
CA ASP A 66 -1.15 -3.01 4.84
C ASP A 66 -1.89 -1.94 4.02
N GLY A 67 -2.42 -2.28 2.86
CA GLY A 67 -3.06 -1.35 1.93
C GLY A 67 -4.40 -0.79 2.41
N GLU A 68 -5.02 -1.39 3.42
CA GLU A 68 -6.21 -0.86 4.09
C GLU A 68 -5.89 0.30 5.04
N MET A 69 -4.63 0.44 5.44
CA MET A 69 -4.18 1.59 6.22
C MET A 69 -4.14 2.86 5.37
N THR A 70 -4.39 3.98 6.00
CA THR A 70 -4.15 5.29 5.37
C THR A 70 -2.66 5.56 5.22
N PHE A 71 -2.31 6.43 4.30
CA PHE A 71 -0.91 6.88 4.13
C PHE A 71 -0.34 7.44 5.44
N GLN A 72 -1.13 8.20 6.20
CA GLN A 72 -0.71 8.78 7.47
C GLN A 72 -0.38 7.72 8.52
N GLU A 73 -1.23 6.71 8.68
CA GLU A 73 -0.99 5.60 9.61
C GLU A 73 0.25 4.80 9.22
N TYR A 74 0.42 4.52 7.94
CA TYR A 74 1.57 3.81 7.44
C TYR A 74 2.86 4.61 7.61
N ALA A 75 2.83 5.91 7.30
CA ALA A 75 3.98 6.81 7.49
C ALA A 75 4.40 6.92 8.96
N ALA A 76 3.46 6.98 9.89
CA ALA A 76 3.75 6.98 11.33
C ALA A 76 4.47 5.70 11.75
N ARG A 77 3.99 4.54 11.32
CA ARG A 77 4.67 3.24 11.57
C ARG A 77 6.04 3.17 10.90
N TRP A 78 6.16 3.70 9.70
CA TRP A 78 7.42 3.76 8.99
C TRP A 78 8.46 4.58 9.76
N LEU A 79 8.08 5.75 10.29
CA LEU A 79 8.96 6.59 11.12
C LEU A 79 9.43 5.87 12.39
N GLU A 80 8.53 5.16 13.07
CA GLU A 80 8.86 4.40 14.29
C GLU A 80 9.89 3.29 14.03
N ARG A 81 9.88 2.70 12.84
CA ARG A 81 10.81 1.64 12.44
C ARG A 81 12.18 2.16 11.99
N GLN A 82 12.34 3.48 11.82
CA GLN A 82 13.59 4.09 11.35
C GLN A 82 14.58 4.27 12.50
N THR A 83 15.36 3.25 12.80
CA THR A 83 16.40 3.29 13.84
C THR A 83 17.76 3.79 13.35
N LYS A 84 17.95 3.88 12.03
CA LYS A 84 19.22 4.22 11.39
C LYS A 84 19.45 5.73 11.25
N TYR A 85 18.39 6.52 11.30
CA TYR A 85 18.49 7.97 11.05
C TYR A 85 18.72 8.76 12.33
N ALA A 86 19.51 9.83 12.21
CA ALA A 86 19.70 10.78 13.30
C ALA A 86 18.38 11.48 13.68
N PRO A 87 18.21 11.92 14.96
CA PRO A 87 17.00 12.60 15.40
C PRO A 87 16.61 13.82 14.56
N SER A 88 17.61 14.57 14.07
CA SER A 88 17.41 15.73 13.18
C SER A 88 16.79 15.32 11.84
N THR A 89 17.23 14.21 11.28
CA THR A 89 16.70 13.65 10.02
C THR A 89 15.26 13.16 10.22
N LEU A 90 14.98 12.46 11.31
CA LEU A 90 13.63 12.02 11.65
C LEU A 90 12.70 13.22 11.88
N GLY A 91 13.18 14.28 12.51
CA GLY A 91 12.45 15.54 12.67
C GLY A 91 12.12 16.21 11.33
N PHE A 92 13.06 16.17 10.38
CA PHE A 92 12.83 16.64 9.02
C PHE A 92 11.76 15.79 8.29
N TYR A 93 11.85 14.47 8.36
CA TYR A 93 10.85 13.58 7.77
C TYR A 93 9.47 13.80 8.37
N ARG A 94 9.36 13.92 9.67
CA ARG A 94 8.09 14.18 10.37
C ARG A 94 7.43 15.48 9.88
N ARG A 95 8.16 16.59 9.87
CA ARG A 95 7.65 17.90 9.38
C ARG A 95 7.25 17.85 7.90
N SER A 96 8.03 17.15 7.08
CA SER A 96 7.72 16.99 5.65
C SER A 96 6.45 16.17 5.44
N LEU A 97 6.25 15.11 6.22
CA LEU A 97 5.03 14.30 6.16
C LEU A 97 3.81 15.06 6.68
N GLU A 98 3.94 15.83 7.75
CA GLU A 98 2.88 16.71 8.26
C GLU A 98 2.41 17.72 7.19
N ALA A 99 3.31 18.17 6.33
CA ALA A 99 2.95 19.06 5.22
C ALA A 99 2.13 18.37 4.13
N VAL A 100 2.28 17.07 3.92
CA VAL A 100 1.55 16.32 2.87
C VAL A 100 0.30 15.60 3.40
N TYR A 101 0.17 15.37 4.69
CA TYR A 101 -0.99 14.68 5.28
C TYR A 101 -2.34 15.31 4.95
N PRO A 102 -2.53 16.64 4.92
CA PRO A 102 -3.81 17.23 4.54
C PRO A 102 -4.28 16.86 3.13
N MET A 103 -3.36 16.45 2.26
CA MET A 103 -3.64 16.14 0.86
C MET A 103 -3.80 14.65 0.59
N ILE A 104 -2.91 13.82 1.14
CA ILE A 104 -2.87 12.37 0.87
C ILE A 104 -2.95 11.50 2.12
N GLY A 105 -2.87 12.08 3.31
CA GLY A 105 -2.81 11.33 4.57
C GLY A 105 -4.01 10.43 4.85
N SER A 106 -5.20 10.84 4.45
CA SER A 106 -6.45 10.08 4.63
C SER A 106 -6.70 9.03 3.54
N ILE A 107 -5.91 9.02 2.48
CA ILE A 107 -6.08 8.06 1.38
C ILE A 107 -5.50 6.71 1.80
N LYS A 108 -6.26 5.64 1.65
CA LYS A 108 -5.79 4.28 1.86
C LYS A 108 -4.71 3.93 0.84
N LEU A 109 -3.67 3.20 1.26
CA LEU A 109 -2.55 2.83 0.38
C LEU A 109 -2.99 2.11 -0.89
N ASN A 110 -3.99 1.24 -0.80
CA ASN A 110 -4.56 0.54 -1.97
C ASN A 110 -5.26 1.49 -2.97
N HIS A 111 -5.66 2.67 -2.52
CA HIS A 111 -6.34 3.69 -3.34
C HIS A 111 -5.43 4.86 -3.72
N LEU A 112 -4.17 4.84 -3.25
CA LEU A 112 -3.20 5.88 -3.58
C LEU A 112 -2.72 5.69 -5.03
N ARG A 113 -3.21 6.56 -5.90
CA ARG A 113 -2.91 6.55 -7.34
C ARG A 113 -1.91 7.65 -7.68
N PRO A 114 -1.15 7.52 -8.79
CA PRO A 114 -0.23 8.57 -9.25
C PRO A 114 -0.88 9.95 -9.36
N ILE A 115 -2.13 10.01 -9.78
CA ILE A 115 -2.88 11.27 -9.89
C ILE A 115 -3.03 11.99 -8.54
N ALA A 116 -3.13 11.24 -7.43
CA ALA A 116 -3.20 11.84 -6.10
C ALA A 116 -1.88 12.53 -5.74
N LEU A 117 -0.75 11.95 -6.12
CA LEU A 117 0.58 12.54 -5.93
C LEU A 117 0.79 13.78 -6.83
N GLU A 118 0.33 13.72 -8.06
CA GLU A 118 0.36 14.88 -8.97
C GLU A 118 -0.49 16.04 -8.43
N ASN A 119 -1.69 15.77 -7.95
CA ASN A 119 -2.54 16.78 -7.31
C ASN A 119 -1.89 17.35 -6.05
N MET A 120 -1.24 16.51 -5.25
CA MET A 120 -0.45 16.95 -4.09
C MET A 120 0.64 17.94 -4.49
N LEU A 121 1.38 17.67 -5.57
CA LEU A 121 2.42 18.57 -6.06
C LEU A 121 1.84 19.91 -6.52
N VAL A 122 0.71 19.90 -7.21
CA VAL A 122 0.00 21.13 -7.63
C VAL A 122 -0.42 21.96 -6.42
N GLU A 123 -0.99 21.34 -5.40
CA GLU A 123 -1.41 22.04 -4.18
C GLU A 123 -0.21 22.55 -3.37
N LEU A 124 0.88 21.80 -3.29
CA LEU A 124 2.11 22.26 -2.63
C LEU A 124 2.70 23.51 -3.31
N ARG A 125 2.68 23.57 -4.63
CA ARG A 125 3.16 24.73 -5.39
C ARG A 125 2.34 26.00 -5.18
N LYS A 126 1.09 25.87 -4.77
CA LYS A 126 0.22 27.01 -4.43
C LYS A 126 0.43 27.52 -3.01
N ARG A 127 1.09 26.77 -2.14
CA ARG A 127 1.32 27.16 -0.74
C ARG A 127 2.30 28.31 -0.63
N THR A 128 2.02 29.18 0.30
CA THR A 128 2.91 30.31 0.65
C THR A 128 3.52 30.09 2.03
N TYR A 129 4.76 30.54 2.19
CA TYR A 129 5.45 30.63 3.46
C TYR A 129 6.03 32.03 3.60
N HIS A 130 5.68 32.73 4.66
CA HIS A 130 6.03 34.15 4.87
C HIS A 130 5.67 35.04 3.66
N GLY A 131 4.51 34.85 3.05
CA GLY A 131 4.01 35.65 1.92
C GLY A 131 4.66 35.35 0.56
N LYS A 132 5.55 34.35 0.49
CA LYS A 132 6.18 33.88 -0.76
C LYS A 132 5.78 32.46 -1.08
N LEU A 133 5.64 32.13 -2.36
CA LEU A 133 5.42 30.75 -2.79
C LEU A 133 6.56 29.84 -2.33
N ILE A 134 6.22 28.63 -1.96
CA ILE A 134 7.20 27.59 -1.60
C ILE A 134 8.08 27.32 -2.84
N GLN A 135 9.39 27.26 -2.62
CA GLN A 135 10.34 26.97 -3.68
C GLN A 135 10.18 25.53 -4.19
N GLU A 136 10.39 25.32 -5.48
CA GLU A 136 10.32 23.99 -6.12
C GLU A 136 11.23 22.97 -5.42
N ALA A 137 12.40 23.38 -4.98
CA ALA A 137 13.32 22.52 -4.20
C ALA A 137 12.66 21.96 -2.92
N THR A 138 11.81 22.75 -2.25
CA THR A 138 11.06 22.31 -1.06
C THR A 138 9.94 21.34 -1.44
N VAL A 139 9.25 21.59 -2.53
CA VAL A 139 8.22 20.70 -3.08
C VAL A 139 8.84 19.33 -3.42
N GLN A 140 10.00 19.32 -4.06
CA GLN A 140 10.73 18.10 -4.39
C GLN A 140 11.19 17.33 -3.13
N LYS A 141 11.59 18.03 -2.09
CA LYS A 141 11.91 17.40 -0.79
C LYS A 141 10.71 16.66 -0.20
N TYR A 142 9.54 17.28 -0.23
CA TYR A 142 8.31 16.63 0.26
C TYR A 142 7.94 15.40 -0.55
N LEU A 143 8.07 15.47 -1.87
CA LEU A 143 7.85 14.32 -2.75
C LEU A 143 8.85 13.20 -2.45
N THR A 144 10.13 13.54 -2.26
CA THR A 144 11.18 12.56 -1.94
C THR A 144 10.87 11.83 -0.64
N VAL A 145 10.42 12.55 0.40
CA VAL A 145 10.04 11.93 1.68
C VAL A 145 8.83 11.02 1.52
N ALA A 146 7.79 11.46 0.83
CA ALA A 146 6.61 10.65 0.56
C ALA A 146 6.98 9.38 -0.23
N SER A 147 7.86 9.49 -1.22
CA SER A 147 8.37 8.36 -2.00
C SER A 147 9.19 7.39 -1.15
N ALA A 148 10.00 7.89 -0.24
CA ALA A 148 10.79 7.06 0.69
C ALA A 148 9.89 6.21 1.60
N VAL A 149 8.78 6.77 2.06
CA VAL A 149 7.78 6.04 2.86
C VAL A 149 7.13 4.92 2.03
N LEU A 150 6.85 5.17 0.74
CA LEU A 150 6.17 4.23 -0.15
C LEU A 150 7.10 3.19 -0.79
N SER A 151 8.41 3.36 -0.65
CA SER A 151 9.40 2.39 -1.15
C SER A 151 9.50 1.21 -0.18
#